data_6d435d99a90ee09e45f22fbd25f94e94
#
_entry.id   6d435d99a90ee09e45f22fbd25f94e94
#
_cell.length_a   1.000
_cell.length_b   1.000
_cell.length_c   1.000
_cell.angle_alpha   90.00
_cell.angle_beta   90.00
_cell.angle_gamma   90.00
#
_symmetry.space_group_name_H-M   'P 1'
#
loop_
_entity.id
_entity.type
_entity.pdbx_description
1 polymer ?
#
loop_
_entity_poly.entity_id
_entity_poly.type
_entity_poly.pdbx_seq_one_letter_code
_entity_poly.pdbx_strand_id
1 'polypeptide(L)'
;MSASMLTKLLSAGAMGAVIGAAVVATAAPEFNTRGNRFKPLTYAELTSEQRAFADKEIAKGRKPETGPFNIYLRSPETAELAQPYSDYLRFKSPTLRKYKEIAIMLTSRYWGGQYVWYSHRQQALDAGLSPAFITAMAAGERPAKMSPDEATVYEFCSQLLTTRQVSDNNFKSMANLVGERGIVDLVALMGQYTGLTMLFVVDRYPVPPGAPDEVNKPM
;
A
#
# COMPACT_ATOMS: atom_id res chain seq x y z
N MET A 1 30.86 -68.99 60.21
CA MET A 1 29.43 -69.05 59.79
C MET A 1 29.17 -67.80 59.02
N SER A 2 29.27 -67.90 57.70
CA SER A 2 28.29 -67.86 56.64
C SER A 2 27.45 -66.60 56.65
N ALA A 3 27.55 -65.78 55.64
CA ALA A 3 26.69 -65.74 54.48
C ALA A 3 27.04 -64.56 53.53
N SER A 4 27.27 -64.96 52.34
CA SER A 4 27.42 -64.12 51.15
C SER A 4 26.08 -63.42 50.84
N MET A 5 26.17 -62.14 50.51
CA MET A 5 25.04 -61.47 49.85
C MET A 5 25.53 -60.81 48.54
N LEU A 6 25.09 -61.38 47.48
CA LEU A 6 25.31 -60.92 46.12
C LEU A 6 24.47 -59.64 45.89
N THR A 7 25.14 -58.53 45.59
CA THR A 7 24.45 -57.32 45.17
C THR A 7 24.34 -57.29 43.63
N LYS A 8 23.13 -57.39 43.10
CA LYS A 8 22.83 -57.21 41.69
C LYS A 8 22.81 -55.72 41.38
N LEU A 9 23.69 -55.26 40.51
CA LEU A 9 23.63 -53.97 39.88
C LEU A 9 22.55 -54.00 38.77
N LEU A 10 21.49 -53.22 38.95
CA LEU A 10 20.55 -52.91 37.93
C LEU A 10 21.08 -51.69 37.16
N SER A 11 21.46 -51.90 35.90
CA SER A 11 21.79 -50.80 34.96
C SER A 11 20.47 -50.23 34.45
N ALA A 12 20.12 -49.02 34.87
CA ALA A 12 19.05 -48.25 34.29
C ALA A 12 19.55 -47.58 32.99
N GLY A 13 19.15 -48.10 31.86
CA GLY A 13 19.36 -47.44 30.57
C GLY A 13 18.48 -46.23 30.47
N ALA A 14 19.09 -45.05 30.45
CA ALA A 14 18.43 -43.83 30.12
C ALA A 14 18.11 -43.79 28.62
N MET A 15 16.87 -44.04 28.30
CA MET A 15 16.34 -43.88 26.94
C MET A 15 16.10 -42.37 26.70
N GLY A 16 17.08 -41.69 26.08
CA GLY A 16 16.95 -40.32 25.67
C GLY A 16 15.91 -40.19 24.57
N ALA A 17 14.76 -39.61 24.91
CA ALA A 17 13.75 -39.22 23.92
C ALA A 17 14.33 -38.04 23.14
N VAL A 18 14.72 -38.25 21.89
CA VAL A 18 15.00 -37.19 20.92
C VAL A 18 13.66 -36.63 20.53
N ILE A 19 13.27 -35.50 21.14
CA ILE A 19 12.14 -34.71 20.69
C ILE A 19 12.61 -34.03 19.39
N GLY A 20 12.30 -34.67 18.28
CA GLY A 20 12.44 -34.03 16.97
C GLY A 20 11.49 -32.84 16.90
N ALA A 21 12.04 -31.62 16.94
CA ALA A 21 11.27 -30.42 16.62
C ALA A 21 10.85 -30.57 15.15
N ALA A 22 9.56 -30.90 14.95
CA ALA A 22 8.96 -30.80 13.63
C ALA A 22 9.02 -29.31 13.22
N VAL A 23 9.94 -28.98 12.31
CA VAL A 23 9.91 -27.73 11.60
C VAL A 23 8.63 -27.76 10.78
N VAL A 24 7.60 -27.08 11.27
CA VAL A 24 6.41 -26.79 10.46
C VAL A 24 6.94 -25.93 9.33
N ALA A 25 7.19 -26.54 8.18
CA ALA A 25 7.42 -25.80 6.96
C ALA A 25 6.16 -24.97 6.69
N THR A 26 6.17 -23.72 7.07
CA THR A 26 5.17 -22.78 6.62
C THR A 26 5.25 -22.78 5.11
N ALA A 27 4.16 -23.17 4.44
CA ALA A 27 4.08 -23.13 2.99
C ALA A 27 4.53 -21.74 2.55
N ALA A 28 5.48 -21.71 1.59
CA ALA A 28 5.93 -20.46 1.03
C ALA A 28 4.71 -19.68 0.54
N PRO A 29 4.61 -18.37 0.82
CA PRO A 29 3.46 -17.60 0.41
C PRO A 29 3.25 -17.74 -1.09
N GLU A 30 2.04 -18.11 -1.51
CA GLU A 30 1.68 -18.11 -2.92
C GLU A 30 1.63 -16.67 -3.39
N PHE A 31 2.67 -16.23 -4.09
CA PHE A 31 2.69 -14.96 -4.81
C PHE A 31 1.80 -15.09 -6.06
N ASN A 32 0.50 -15.11 -5.87
CA ASN A 32 -0.43 -15.01 -6.98
C ASN A 32 -0.49 -13.54 -7.41
N THR A 33 0.46 -13.17 -8.24
CA THR A 33 0.60 -11.82 -8.76
C THR A 33 -0.53 -11.55 -9.72
N ARG A 34 -1.42 -10.64 -9.36
CA ARG A 34 -2.65 -10.35 -10.11
C ARG A 34 -2.47 -9.46 -11.34
N GLY A 35 -1.23 -9.13 -11.71
CA GLY A 35 -0.97 -8.29 -12.88
C GLY A 35 -1.29 -9.02 -14.20
N ASN A 36 -1.68 -8.23 -15.21
CA ASN A 36 -2.06 -8.78 -16.50
C ASN A 36 -0.93 -8.73 -17.54
N ARG A 37 0.10 -7.91 -17.32
CA ARG A 37 1.22 -7.73 -18.26
C ARG A 37 2.56 -8.14 -17.69
N PHE A 38 2.81 -7.87 -16.42
CA PHE A 38 3.99 -8.41 -15.77
C PHE A 38 3.81 -9.91 -15.51
N LYS A 39 4.85 -10.69 -15.84
CA LYS A 39 4.84 -12.14 -15.57
C LYS A 39 4.52 -12.37 -14.09
N PRO A 40 3.54 -13.21 -13.76
CA PRO A 40 3.37 -13.66 -12.38
C PRO A 40 4.65 -14.27 -11.84
N LEU A 41 4.97 -13.96 -10.58
CA LEU A 41 6.15 -14.48 -9.89
C LEU A 41 5.67 -15.37 -8.75
N THR A 42 6.27 -16.57 -8.62
CA THR A 42 6.18 -17.37 -7.40
C THR A 42 7.36 -17.04 -6.49
N TYR A 43 7.25 -17.30 -5.19
CA TYR A 43 8.36 -17.06 -4.27
C TYR A 43 9.62 -17.83 -4.66
N ALA A 44 9.48 -19.02 -5.22
CA ALA A 44 10.60 -19.83 -5.70
C ALA A 44 11.35 -19.21 -6.90
N GLU A 45 10.65 -18.44 -7.74
CA GLU A 45 11.22 -17.76 -8.92
C GLU A 45 11.89 -16.41 -8.58
N LEU A 46 11.72 -15.89 -7.35
CA LEU A 46 12.33 -14.64 -6.95
C LEU A 46 13.86 -14.73 -6.95
N THR A 47 14.52 -13.69 -7.44
CA THR A 47 15.97 -13.53 -7.24
C THR A 47 16.28 -13.34 -5.75
N SER A 48 17.55 -13.34 -5.37
CA SER A 48 17.98 -13.06 -4.00
C SER A 48 17.51 -11.69 -3.51
N GLU A 49 17.62 -10.66 -4.35
CA GLU A 49 17.25 -9.29 -4.04
C GLU A 49 15.71 -9.16 -3.90
N GLN A 50 14.97 -9.75 -4.81
CA GLN A 50 13.50 -9.78 -4.77
C GLN A 50 13.00 -10.50 -3.52
N ARG A 51 13.65 -11.62 -3.16
CA ARG A 51 13.29 -12.38 -1.96
C ARG A 51 13.60 -11.59 -0.69
N ALA A 52 14.75 -10.94 -0.61
CA ALA A 52 15.10 -10.09 0.51
C ALA A 52 14.10 -8.94 0.71
N PHE A 53 13.66 -8.31 -0.37
CA PHE A 53 12.58 -7.30 -0.33
C PHE A 53 11.26 -7.91 0.14
N ALA A 54 10.83 -9.04 -0.43
CA ALA A 54 9.60 -9.72 -0.05
C ALA A 54 9.58 -10.08 1.44
N ASP A 55 10.65 -10.69 1.94
CA ASP A 55 10.80 -11.11 3.35
C ASP A 55 10.75 -9.91 4.31
N LYS A 56 11.39 -8.80 3.91
CA LYS A 56 11.35 -7.54 4.67
C LYS A 56 9.92 -6.98 4.78
N GLU A 57 9.14 -7.04 3.71
CA GLU A 57 7.75 -6.57 3.72
C GLU A 57 6.82 -7.53 4.48
N ILE A 58 7.03 -8.85 4.35
CA ILE A 58 6.33 -9.87 5.15
C ILE A 58 6.58 -9.66 6.65
N ALA A 59 7.83 -9.41 7.04
CA ALA A 59 8.19 -9.15 8.43
C ALA A 59 7.49 -7.90 9.02
N LYS A 60 7.08 -6.94 8.16
CA LYS A 60 6.25 -5.77 8.55
C LYS A 60 4.74 -6.07 8.52
N GLY A 61 4.32 -7.31 8.27
CA GLY A 61 2.92 -7.71 8.13
C GLY A 61 2.27 -7.28 6.82
N ARG A 62 3.06 -6.93 5.80
CA ARG A 62 2.58 -6.58 4.47
C ARG A 62 2.50 -7.80 3.58
N LYS A 63 1.75 -7.67 2.47
CA LYS A 63 1.53 -8.74 1.49
C LYS A 63 2.22 -8.39 0.18
N PRO A 64 3.48 -8.82 -0.03
CA PRO A 64 4.24 -8.46 -1.23
C PRO A 64 3.65 -9.04 -2.51
N GLU A 65 2.74 -10.00 -2.41
CA GLU A 65 1.98 -10.55 -3.54
C GLU A 65 0.84 -9.64 -4.03
N THR A 66 0.58 -8.52 -3.35
CA THR A 66 -0.56 -7.64 -3.68
C THR A 66 -0.18 -6.18 -3.79
N GLY A 67 -0.98 -5.43 -4.54
CA GLY A 67 -0.86 -3.98 -4.63
C GLY A 67 0.50 -3.52 -5.14
N PRO A 68 1.03 -2.42 -4.60
CA PRO A 68 2.28 -1.84 -5.06
C PRO A 68 3.48 -2.75 -4.85
N PHE A 69 3.47 -3.56 -3.80
CA PHE A 69 4.59 -4.46 -3.49
C PHE A 69 4.80 -5.49 -4.58
N ASN A 70 3.69 -6.02 -5.15
CA ASN A 70 3.77 -6.93 -6.28
C ASN A 70 4.52 -6.32 -7.46
N ILE A 71 4.21 -5.08 -7.82
CA ILE A 71 4.87 -4.39 -8.92
C ILE A 71 6.34 -4.13 -8.58
N TYR A 72 6.61 -3.67 -7.38
CA TYR A 72 7.96 -3.35 -6.89
C TYR A 72 8.88 -4.56 -6.74
N LEU A 73 8.35 -5.79 -6.69
CA LEU A 73 9.18 -7.01 -6.78
C LEU A 73 10.07 -7.05 -8.04
N ARG A 74 9.70 -6.32 -9.13
CA ARG A 74 10.51 -6.27 -10.35
C ARG A 74 11.69 -5.32 -10.25
N SER A 75 11.68 -4.41 -9.27
CA SER A 75 12.74 -3.45 -9.02
C SER A 75 12.86 -3.18 -7.52
N PRO A 76 13.50 -4.10 -6.78
CA PRO A 76 13.67 -3.99 -5.33
C PRO A 76 14.34 -2.70 -4.90
N GLU A 77 15.32 -2.22 -5.68
CA GLU A 77 16.04 -0.96 -5.40
C GLU A 77 15.08 0.24 -5.48
N THR A 78 14.21 0.28 -6.49
CA THR A 78 13.17 1.32 -6.57
C THR A 78 12.23 1.25 -5.38
N ALA A 79 11.85 0.03 -4.96
CA ALA A 79 11.00 -0.18 -3.81
C ALA A 79 11.64 0.32 -2.50
N GLU A 80 12.93 0.05 -2.30
CA GLU A 80 13.68 0.48 -1.12
C GLU A 80 13.74 2.01 -0.97
N LEU A 81 13.73 2.73 -2.08
CA LEU A 81 13.68 4.19 -2.11
C LEU A 81 12.25 4.72 -1.97
N ALA A 82 11.30 4.15 -2.70
CA ALA A 82 9.93 4.62 -2.76
C ALA A 82 9.16 4.35 -1.46
N GLN A 83 9.43 3.22 -0.78
CA GLN A 83 8.64 2.78 0.36
C GLN A 83 8.78 3.69 1.60
N PRO A 84 9.99 4.08 2.04
CA PRO A 84 10.15 5.03 3.14
C PRO A 84 9.54 6.41 2.84
N TYR A 85 9.64 6.85 1.58
CA TYR A 85 9.05 8.09 1.11
C TYR A 85 7.50 8.04 1.18
N SER A 86 6.91 6.97 0.67
CA SER A 86 5.47 6.73 0.76
C SER A 86 4.99 6.64 2.22
N ASP A 87 5.71 5.92 3.07
CA ASP A 87 5.38 5.76 4.49
C ASP A 87 5.41 7.12 5.23
N TYR A 88 6.40 7.97 4.91
CA TYR A 88 6.44 9.33 5.46
C TYR A 88 5.22 10.14 5.04
N LEU A 89 4.96 10.24 3.75
CA LEU A 89 3.88 11.07 3.20
C LEU A 89 2.50 10.62 3.70
N ARG A 90 2.27 9.32 3.77
CA ARG A 90 0.98 8.76 4.19
C ARG A 90 0.76 8.84 5.70
N PHE A 91 1.76 8.49 6.50
CA PHE A 91 1.55 8.19 7.92
C PHE A 91 2.26 9.14 8.88
N LYS A 92 3.33 9.81 8.44
CA LYS A 92 4.16 10.67 9.32
C LYS A 92 4.02 12.16 9.02
N SER A 93 3.69 12.53 7.79
CA SER A 93 3.41 13.93 7.43
C SER A 93 2.25 14.47 8.27
N PRO A 94 2.34 15.72 8.79
CA PRO A 94 1.33 16.30 9.66
C PRO A 94 0.01 16.65 8.93
N THR A 95 -0.01 16.62 7.60
CA THR A 95 -1.23 16.88 6.81
C THR A 95 -2.34 15.89 7.20
N LEU A 96 -3.55 16.39 7.39
CA LEU A 96 -4.69 15.55 7.80
C LEU A 96 -4.94 14.42 6.81
N ARG A 97 -5.28 13.25 7.33
CA ARG A 97 -5.56 12.05 6.52
C ARG A 97 -6.62 12.33 5.45
N LYS A 98 -7.69 13.04 5.79
CA LYS A 98 -8.76 13.42 4.86
C LYS A 98 -8.23 14.16 3.63
N TYR A 99 -7.32 15.12 3.80
CA TYR A 99 -6.73 15.89 2.71
C TYR A 99 -5.84 15.02 1.81
N LYS A 100 -5.09 14.11 2.42
CA LYS A 100 -4.29 13.13 1.69
C LYS A 100 -5.16 12.23 0.82
N GLU A 101 -6.28 11.73 1.35
CA GLU A 101 -7.20 10.88 0.58
C GLU A 101 -7.85 11.65 -0.58
N ILE A 102 -8.21 12.93 -0.42
CA ILE A 102 -8.68 13.76 -1.55
C ILE A 102 -7.62 13.82 -2.66
N ALA A 103 -6.37 14.11 -2.31
CA ALA A 103 -5.27 14.21 -3.26
C ALA A 103 -4.99 12.86 -3.97
N ILE A 104 -4.96 11.76 -3.22
CA ILE A 104 -4.73 10.41 -3.76
C ILE A 104 -5.85 10.02 -4.72
N MET A 105 -7.10 10.22 -4.34
CA MET A 105 -8.25 9.84 -5.14
C MET A 105 -8.36 10.69 -6.41
N LEU A 106 -8.13 12.01 -6.34
CA LEU A 106 -8.09 12.86 -7.53
C LEU A 106 -6.97 12.46 -8.48
N THR A 107 -5.77 12.18 -7.96
CA THR A 107 -4.63 11.71 -8.76
C THR A 107 -4.96 10.37 -9.44
N SER A 108 -5.52 9.43 -8.67
CA SER A 108 -5.96 8.13 -9.19
C SER A 108 -7.02 8.27 -10.28
N ARG A 109 -8.03 9.13 -10.05
CA ARG A 109 -9.09 9.41 -11.02
C ARG A 109 -8.54 10.02 -12.31
N TYR A 110 -7.62 10.99 -12.18
CA TYR A 110 -6.98 11.64 -13.32
C TYR A 110 -6.27 10.64 -14.25
N TRP A 111 -5.60 9.64 -13.69
CA TRP A 111 -4.89 8.60 -14.45
C TRP A 111 -5.74 7.38 -14.81
N GLY A 112 -7.02 7.33 -14.43
CA GLY A 112 -7.87 6.13 -14.62
C GLY A 112 -7.38 4.93 -13.80
N GLY A 113 -6.80 5.18 -12.63
CA GLY A 113 -6.16 4.18 -11.78
C GLY A 113 -7.17 3.41 -10.92
N GLN A 114 -7.93 2.51 -11.51
CA GLN A 114 -9.01 1.77 -10.88
C GLN A 114 -8.59 1.05 -9.60
N TYR A 115 -7.40 0.42 -9.57
CA TYR A 115 -6.94 -0.29 -8.38
C TYR A 115 -6.61 0.66 -7.22
N VAL A 116 -5.93 1.77 -7.48
CA VAL A 116 -5.62 2.79 -6.45
C VAL A 116 -6.91 3.39 -5.92
N TRP A 117 -7.84 3.74 -6.81
CA TRP A 117 -9.17 4.21 -6.44
C TRP A 117 -9.88 3.22 -5.50
N TYR A 118 -9.99 1.97 -5.93
CA TYR A 118 -10.62 0.91 -5.14
C TYR A 118 -10.00 0.78 -3.74
N SER A 119 -8.66 0.75 -3.66
CA SER A 119 -7.95 0.55 -2.40
C SER A 119 -8.05 1.75 -1.45
N HIS A 120 -8.28 2.97 -1.97
CA HIS A 120 -8.40 4.19 -1.19
C HIS A 120 -9.83 4.60 -0.88
N ARG A 121 -10.82 4.06 -1.57
CA ARG A 121 -12.23 4.40 -1.38
C ARG A 121 -12.68 4.23 0.08
N GLN A 122 -12.40 3.08 0.69
CA GLN A 122 -12.75 2.87 2.09
C GLN A 122 -11.92 3.75 3.03
N GLN A 123 -10.64 3.95 2.74
CA GLN A 123 -9.78 4.83 3.53
C GLN A 123 -10.26 6.29 3.52
N ALA A 124 -10.82 6.75 2.41
CA ALA A 124 -11.42 8.07 2.26
C ALA A 124 -12.70 8.23 3.09
N LEU A 125 -13.58 7.20 3.09
CA LEU A 125 -14.75 7.15 3.99
C LEU A 125 -14.33 7.17 5.45
N ASP A 126 -13.35 6.35 5.84
CA ASP A 126 -12.81 6.28 7.21
C ASP A 126 -12.11 7.59 7.64
N ALA A 127 -11.63 8.37 6.68
CA ALA A 127 -11.08 9.70 6.90
C ALA A 127 -12.14 10.80 7.01
N GLY A 128 -13.42 10.46 6.83
CA GLY A 128 -14.56 11.35 7.00
C GLY A 128 -15.06 12.02 5.72
N LEU A 129 -14.64 11.56 4.53
CA LEU A 129 -15.27 12.01 3.28
C LEU A 129 -16.63 11.36 3.14
N SER A 130 -17.63 12.12 2.68
CA SER A 130 -18.97 11.60 2.48
C SER A 130 -19.06 10.67 1.26
N PRO A 131 -19.96 9.67 1.24
CA PRO A 131 -20.20 8.86 0.06
C PRO A 131 -20.53 9.69 -1.19
N ALA A 132 -21.30 10.75 -1.04
CA ALA A 132 -21.65 11.65 -2.15
C ALA A 132 -20.43 12.40 -2.72
N PHE A 133 -19.49 12.79 -1.85
CA PHE A 133 -18.22 13.38 -2.27
C PHE A 133 -17.44 12.41 -3.17
N ILE A 134 -17.31 11.17 -2.72
CA ILE A 134 -16.56 10.12 -3.45
C ILE A 134 -17.24 9.78 -4.77
N THR A 135 -18.57 9.66 -4.78
CA THR A 135 -19.34 9.38 -6.01
C THR A 135 -19.18 10.49 -7.06
N ALA A 136 -19.22 11.75 -6.65
CA ALA A 136 -18.99 12.87 -7.56
C ALA A 136 -17.58 12.84 -8.15
N MET A 137 -16.56 12.62 -7.31
CA MET A 137 -15.19 12.47 -7.80
C MET A 137 -15.05 11.28 -8.77
N ALA A 138 -15.70 10.15 -8.51
CA ALA A 138 -15.68 8.99 -9.42
C ALA A 138 -16.25 9.35 -10.79
N ALA A 139 -17.34 10.12 -10.81
CA ALA A 139 -17.95 10.63 -12.06
C ALA A 139 -17.08 11.69 -12.78
N GLY A 140 -16.03 12.20 -12.14
CA GLY A 140 -15.25 13.34 -12.66
C GLY A 140 -15.94 14.68 -12.44
N GLU A 141 -16.90 14.70 -11.52
CA GLU A 141 -17.69 15.89 -11.20
C GLU A 141 -17.16 16.55 -9.92
N ARG A 142 -17.33 17.87 -9.85
CA ARG A 142 -17.06 18.62 -8.64
C ARG A 142 -18.09 18.27 -7.54
N PRO A 143 -17.68 17.80 -6.35
CA PRO A 143 -18.63 17.51 -5.28
C PRO A 143 -19.45 18.75 -4.90
N ALA A 144 -20.79 18.60 -4.85
CA ALA A 144 -21.70 19.73 -4.59
C ALA A 144 -21.64 20.21 -3.13
N LYS A 145 -21.37 19.28 -2.19
CA LYS A 145 -21.29 19.59 -0.76
C LYS A 145 -19.88 19.27 -0.26
N MET A 146 -19.14 20.32 0.07
CA MET A 146 -17.81 20.25 0.65
C MET A 146 -17.74 21.20 1.86
N SER A 147 -17.01 20.82 2.91
CA SER A 147 -16.59 21.80 3.90
C SER A 147 -15.62 22.82 3.25
N PRO A 148 -15.41 24.00 3.84
CA PRO A 148 -14.44 24.97 3.30
C PRO A 148 -13.05 24.37 3.08
N ASP A 149 -12.58 23.52 4.00
CA ASP A 149 -11.28 22.88 3.94
C ASP A 149 -11.21 21.84 2.82
N GLU A 150 -12.28 21.03 2.66
CA GLU A 150 -12.40 20.06 1.58
C GLU A 150 -12.40 20.74 0.21
N ALA A 151 -13.10 21.85 0.10
CA ALA A 151 -13.14 22.65 -1.13
C ALA A 151 -11.75 23.20 -1.45
N THR A 152 -11.04 23.75 -0.44
CA THR A 152 -9.67 24.25 -0.62
C THR A 152 -8.71 23.19 -1.16
N VAL A 153 -8.72 21.99 -0.57
CA VAL A 153 -7.86 20.88 -1.01
C VAL A 153 -8.29 20.36 -2.38
N TYR A 154 -9.58 20.19 -2.59
CA TYR A 154 -10.11 19.73 -3.88
C TYR A 154 -9.72 20.68 -5.03
N GLU A 155 -9.96 21.98 -4.87
CA GLU A 155 -9.66 22.99 -5.90
C GLU A 155 -8.16 23.06 -6.18
N PHE A 156 -7.33 23.05 -5.14
CA PHE A 156 -5.87 23.04 -5.30
C PHE A 156 -5.39 21.83 -6.11
N CYS A 157 -5.78 20.63 -5.69
CA CYS A 157 -5.35 19.39 -6.34
C CYS A 157 -5.92 19.24 -7.76
N SER A 158 -7.21 19.55 -7.93
CA SER A 158 -7.88 19.47 -9.24
C SER A 158 -7.27 20.44 -10.24
N GLN A 159 -7.05 21.70 -9.85
CA GLN A 159 -6.43 22.70 -10.69
C GLN A 159 -5.01 22.29 -11.11
N LEU A 160 -4.19 21.82 -10.14
CA LEU A 160 -2.83 21.34 -10.43
C LEU A 160 -2.83 20.20 -11.45
N LEU A 161 -3.74 19.23 -11.32
CA LEU A 161 -3.82 18.08 -12.23
C LEU A 161 -4.31 18.48 -13.62
N THR A 162 -5.36 19.30 -13.71
CA THR A 162 -6.06 19.55 -14.97
C THR A 162 -5.43 20.69 -15.77
N THR A 163 -4.92 21.73 -15.10
CA THR A 163 -4.32 22.91 -15.77
C THR A 163 -2.81 22.96 -15.69
N ARG A 164 -2.16 22.10 -14.87
CA ARG A 164 -0.72 22.11 -14.58
C ARG A 164 -0.23 23.42 -13.95
N GLN A 165 -1.13 24.14 -13.34
CA GLN A 165 -0.88 25.39 -12.63
C GLN A 165 -1.75 25.47 -11.40
N VAL A 166 -1.45 26.40 -10.51
CA VAL A 166 -2.28 26.74 -9.35
C VAL A 166 -2.38 28.27 -9.31
N SER A 167 -3.60 28.80 -9.24
CA SER A 167 -3.83 30.24 -9.10
C SER A 167 -3.34 30.74 -7.75
N ASP A 168 -2.98 32.03 -7.68
CA ASP A 168 -2.53 32.67 -6.43
C ASP A 168 -3.57 32.54 -5.31
N ASN A 169 -4.85 32.61 -5.66
CA ASN A 169 -5.95 32.46 -4.70
C ASN A 169 -5.98 31.06 -4.10
N ASN A 170 -5.88 29.99 -4.93
CA ASN A 170 -5.86 28.62 -4.46
C ASN A 170 -4.58 28.32 -3.67
N PHE A 171 -3.44 28.85 -4.11
CA PHE A 171 -2.18 28.73 -3.37
C PHE A 171 -2.32 29.38 -1.97
N LYS A 172 -2.80 30.61 -1.90
CA LYS A 172 -2.98 31.34 -0.63
C LYS A 172 -3.95 30.63 0.31
N SER A 173 -5.07 30.14 -0.21
CA SER A 173 -6.04 29.37 0.59
C SER A 173 -5.42 28.09 1.15
N MET A 174 -4.68 27.37 0.32
CA MET A 174 -4.00 26.14 0.72
C MET A 174 -2.86 26.41 1.73
N ALA A 175 -2.07 27.47 1.52
CA ALA A 175 -1.02 27.88 2.45
C ALA A 175 -1.60 28.27 3.84
N ASN A 176 -2.75 28.93 3.87
CA ASN A 176 -3.44 29.23 5.12
C ASN A 176 -3.96 27.97 5.84
N LEU A 177 -4.35 26.94 5.08
CA LEU A 177 -4.92 25.71 5.63
C LEU A 177 -3.86 24.74 6.18
N VAL A 178 -2.78 24.51 5.43
CA VAL A 178 -1.78 23.46 5.75
C VAL A 178 -0.35 23.98 5.88
N GLY A 179 -0.10 25.26 5.61
CA GLY A 179 1.24 25.85 5.55
C GLY A 179 2.05 25.38 4.34
N GLU A 180 3.22 25.99 4.13
CA GLU A 180 4.11 25.64 3.02
C GLU A 180 4.58 24.18 3.08
N ARG A 181 4.89 23.68 4.27
CA ARG A 181 5.25 22.28 4.48
C ARG A 181 4.14 21.33 4.04
N GLY A 182 2.89 21.63 4.42
CA GLY A 182 1.74 20.81 4.04
C GLY A 182 1.51 20.81 2.54
N ILE A 183 1.74 21.94 1.85
CA ILE A 183 1.70 22.03 0.38
C ILE A 183 2.76 21.12 -0.23
N VAL A 184 4.01 21.21 0.23
CA VAL A 184 5.12 20.36 -0.27
C VAL A 184 4.80 18.88 -0.08
N ASP A 185 4.36 18.48 1.13
CA ASP A 185 4.01 17.10 1.42
C ASP A 185 2.85 16.60 0.56
N LEU A 186 1.84 17.43 0.32
CA LEU A 186 0.67 17.04 -0.48
C LEU A 186 1.02 16.91 -1.97
N VAL A 187 1.80 17.83 -2.52
CA VAL A 187 2.28 17.76 -3.90
C VAL A 187 3.21 16.56 -4.09
N ALA A 188 4.10 16.30 -3.12
CA ALA A 188 4.95 15.12 -3.10
C ALA A 188 4.11 13.83 -3.08
N LEU A 189 3.03 13.78 -2.30
CA LEU A 189 2.09 12.66 -2.26
C LEU A 189 1.40 12.46 -3.62
N MET A 190 0.94 13.52 -4.26
CA MET A 190 0.35 13.46 -5.61
C MET A 190 1.36 12.92 -6.64
N GLY A 191 2.62 13.36 -6.58
CA GLY A 191 3.70 12.85 -7.44
C GLY A 191 3.96 11.35 -7.22
N GLN A 192 4.03 10.92 -5.96
CA GLN A 192 4.19 9.51 -5.59
C GLN A 192 3.03 8.66 -6.14
N TYR A 193 1.80 9.12 -5.96
CA TYR A 193 0.62 8.39 -6.46
C TYR A 193 0.43 8.49 -7.96
N THR A 194 0.93 9.53 -8.62
CA THR A 194 1.04 9.60 -10.09
C THR A 194 1.88 8.43 -10.60
N GLY A 195 3.13 8.31 -10.13
CA GLY A 195 4.03 7.23 -10.55
C GLY A 195 3.47 5.84 -10.24
N LEU A 196 2.93 5.67 -9.05
CA LEU A 196 2.32 4.40 -8.64
C LEU A 196 1.10 4.04 -9.49
N THR A 197 0.21 4.99 -9.75
CA THR A 197 -0.98 4.76 -10.58
C THR A 197 -0.58 4.43 -12.02
N MET A 198 0.42 5.10 -12.58
CA MET A 198 0.95 4.80 -13.91
C MET A 198 1.45 3.35 -13.99
N LEU A 199 2.14 2.83 -12.96
CA LEU A 199 2.59 1.45 -12.90
C LEU A 199 1.42 0.46 -12.92
N PHE A 200 0.33 0.74 -12.18
CA PHE A 200 -0.87 -0.09 -12.21
C PHE A 200 -1.58 -0.04 -13.56
N VAL A 201 -1.62 1.13 -14.21
CA VAL A 201 -2.19 1.29 -15.57
C VAL A 201 -1.34 0.52 -16.59
N VAL A 202 -0.01 0.62 -16.51
CA VAL A 202 0.91 -0.14 -17.39
C VAL A 202 0.71 -1.64 -17.25
N ASP A 203 0.57 -2.14 -16.04
CA ASP A 203 0.33 -3.56 -15.77
C ASP A 203 -1.11 -4.01 -16.07
N ARG A 204 -2.05 -3.09 -16.25
CA ARG A 204 -3.50 -3.37 -16.25
C ARG A 204 -3.91 -4.14 -14.99
N TYR A 205 -3.40 -3.69 -13.85
CA TYR A 205 -3.59 -4.38 -12.58
C TYR A 205 -5.08 -4.42 -12.21
N PRO A 206 -5.67 -5.60 -12.03
CA PRO A 206 -7.11 -5.72 -11.82
C PRO A 206 -7.51 -5.36 -10.39
N VAL A 207 -8.73 -4.90 -10.23
CA VAL A 207 -9.41 -4.90 -8.94
C VAL A 207 -9.87 -6.33 -8.59
N PRO A 208 -10.18 -6.62 -7.31
CA PRO A 208 -10.76 -7.91 -6.93
C PRO A 208 -12.06 -8.21 -7.69
N PRO A 209 -12.37 -9.48 -7.96
CA PRO A 209 -13.63 -9.86 -8.57
C PRO A 209 -14.84 -9.29 -7.83
N GLY A 210 -15.77 -8.70 -8.56
CA GLY A 210 -16.98 -8.06 -8.00
C GLY A 210 -16.79 -6.63 -7.47
N ALA A 211 -15.56 -6.10 -7.50
CA ALA A 211 -15.35 -4.69 -7.19
C ALA A 211 -15.95 -3.79 -8.29
N PRO A 212 -16.55 -2.66 -7.92
CA PRO A 212 -17.12 -1.74 -8.91
C PRO A 212 -16.03 -1.11 -9.78
N ASP A 213 -16.35 -0.96 -11.05
CA ASP A 213 -15.50 -0.27 -12.04
C ASP A 213 -15.92 1.22 -12.09
N GLU A 214 -15.39 2.01 -11.16
CA GLU A 214 -15.82 3.40 -10.96
C GLU A 214 -15.01 4.42 -11.76
N VAL A 215 -13.73 4.15 -12.06
CA VAL A 215 -12.81 5.16 -12.64
C VAL A 215 -11.92 4.59 -13.76
N ASN A 216 -12.45 3.73 -14.58
CA ASN A 216 -11.72 3.09 -15.68
C ASN A 216 -11.35 4.01 -16.85
N LYS A 217 -11.84 5.26 -16.86
CA LYS A 217 -11.53 6.26 -17.87
C LYS A 217 -10.84 7.45 -17.23
N PRO A 218 -9.70 7.92 -17.78
CA PRO A 218 -9.06 9.16 -17.34
C PRO A 218 -10.00 10.37 -17.41
N MET A 219 -9.70 11.40 -16.64
CA MET A 219 -10.36 12.70 -16.76
C MET A 219 -9.88 13.44 -18.00
#